data_7c6b7680a49b6fe41722a9f2765a8563
#
_entry.id   7c6b7680a49b6fe41722a9f2765a8563
#
_cell.length_a   1.000
_cell.length_b   1.000
_cell.length_c   1.000
_cell.angle_alpha   90.00
_cell.angle_beta   90.00
_cell.angle_gamma   90.00
#
_symmetry.space_group_name_H-M   'P 1'
#
loop_
_entity.id
_entity.type
_entity.pdbx_description
1 polymer ?
#
loop_
_entity_poly.entity_id
_entity_poly.type
_entity_poly.pdbx_seq_one_letter_code
_entity_poly.pdbx_strand_id
1 'polypeptide(L)'
;EHKLHIEHSIMCLPEDDWDTITEVNSHPVALMQCHDFLKKHPNIKVVEAEDTAGSAEMISRKHLRGHAAICHAGAAPLYGMKVLEQGIEDNKHNYTRFLLMCDPWSADKYRDLHHTNKSSIVFSLPHEEGSLSQVLSIFSFYKINLTKIQSLPIIGREWEYMFYVDV
;
A
#
# COMPACT_ATOMS: atom_id res chain seq x y z
N GLU A 1 -11.88 8.41 0.90
CA GLU A 1 -10.81 7.43 0.62
C GLU A 1 -10.93 6.87 -0.79
N HIS A 2 -9.80 6.42 -1.32
CA HIS A 2 -9.76 5.71 -2.62
C HIS A 2 -8.98 4.41 -2.43
N LYS A 3 -9.50 3.32 -3.01
CA LYS A 3 -8.81 2.02 -3.03
C LYS A 3 -8.34 1.76 -4.45
N LEU A 4 -7.05 1.57 -4.60
CA LEU A 4 -6.41 1.24 -5.87
C LEU A 4 -5.96 -0.21 -5.86
N HIS A 5 -6.38 -0.98 -6.85
CA HIS A 5 -5.85 -2.32 -7.09
C HIS A 5 -4.38 -2.20 -7.51
N ILE A 6 -3.54 -2.97 -6.86
CA ILE A 6 -2.10 -3.00 -7.13
C ILE A 6 -1.79 -4.22 -7.99
N GLU A 7 -1.29 -3.93 -9.18
CA GLU A 7 -0.78 -4.91 -10.12
C GLU A 7 0.69 -4.61 -10.39
N HIS A 8 1.55 -5.57 -10.10
CA HIS A 8 2.97 -5.44 -10.34
C HIS A 8 3.36 -5.98 -11.71
N SER A 9 4.30 -5.30 -12.33
CA SER A 9 4.88 -5.69 -13.62
C SER A 9 6.39 -5.63 -13.53
N ILE A 10 7.07 -6.53 -14.22
CA ILE A 10 8.50 -6.45 -14.42
C ILE A 10 8.79 -5.79 -15.77
N MET A 11 9.72 -4.85 -15.79
CA MET A 11 10.10 -4.09 -16.98
C MET A 11 11.59 -3.84 -17.06
N CYS A 12 12.10 -3.67 -18.27
CA CYS A 12 13.51 -3.40 -18.55
C CYS A 12 13.66 -2.39 -19.68
N LEU A 13 14.91 -2.06 -20.05
CA LEU A 13 15.19 -1.28 -21.24
C LEU A 13 14.69 -2.01 -22.50
N PRO A 14 14.31 -1.29 -23.57
CA PRO A 14 13.82 -1.90 -24.82
C PRO A 14 14.78 -2.92 -25.45
N GLU A 15 16.09 -2.72 -25.26
CA GLU A 15 17.17 -3.55 -25.80
C GLU A 15 17.46 -4.79 -24.97
N ASP A 16 16.85 -4.90 -23.77
CA ASP A 16 17.01 -6.05 -22.88
C ASP A 16 15.80 -6.98 -22.97
N ASP A 17 15.98 -8.22 -22.56
CA ASP A 17 14.96 -9.25 -22.47
C ASP A 17 15.28 -10.24 -21.32
N TRP A 18 14.53 -11.34 -21.22
CA TRP A 18 14.71 -12.34 -20.18
C TRP A 18 16.12 -12.95 -20.16
N ASP A 19 16.78 -13.07 -21.30
CA ASP A 19 18.10 -13.69 -21.40
C ASP A 19 19.21 -12.72 -20.94
N THR A 20 18.95 -11.42 -20.95
CA THR A 20 19.93 -10.40 -20.58
C THR A 20 19.79 -9.92 -19.14
N ILE A 21 18.61 -10.11 -18.50
CA ILE A 21 18.35 -9.63 -17.14
C ILE A 21 19.13 -10.44 -16.11
N THR A 22 19.93 -9.74 -15.33
CA THR A 22 20.73 -10.31 -14.23
C THR A 22 20.35 -9.76 -12.86
N GLU A 23 19.66 -8.61 -12.82
CA GLU A 23 19.28 -7.92 -11.58
C GLU A 23 17.87 -7.33 -11.69
N VAL A 24 17.09 -7.43 -10.59
CA VAL A 24 15.78 -6.79 -10.45
C VAL A 24 15.77 -5.88 -9.25
N ASN A 25 15.26 -4.66 -9.44
CA ASN A 25 15.24 -3.59 -8.45
C ASN A 25 13.81 -3.18 -8.13
N SER A 26 13.46 -3.07 -6.86
CA SER A 26 12.18 -2.50 -6.41
C SER A 26 12.17 -2.24 -4.90
N HIS A 27 11.09 -1.61 -4.43
CA HIS A 27 10.84 -1.45 -3.01
C HIS A 27 10.66 -2.82 -2.33
N PRO A 28 11.18 -3.03 -1.09
CA PRO A 28 11.12 -4.33 -0.39
C PRO A 28 9.72 -4.95 -0.33
N VAL A 29 8.69 -4.12 -0.09
CA VAL A 29 7.30 -4.61 -0.04
C VAL A 29 6.84 -5.17 -1.39
N ALA A 30 7.19 -4.53 -2.50
CA ALA A 30 6.84 -5.01 -3.85
C ALA A 30 7.58 -6.31 -4.19
N LEU A 31 8.86 -6.41 -3.81
CA LEU A 31 9.65 -7.64 -3.96
C LEU A 31 9.04 -8.80 -3.16
N MET A 32 8.64 -8.53 -1.91
CA MET A 32 7.97 -9.52 -1.07
C MET A 32 6.62 -9.97 -1.65
N GLN A 33 5.87 -9.05 -2.26
CA GLN A 33 4.58 -9.35 -2.91
C GLN A 33 4.71 -10.14 -4.22
N CYS A 34 5.91 -10.22 -4.80
CA CYS A 34 6.22 -10.97 -6.01
C CYS A 34 7.17 -12.16 -5.74
N HIS A 35 7.16 -12.69 -4.52
CA HIS A 35 8.11 -13.70 -4.06
C HIS A 35 8.06 -15.00 -4.88
N ASP A 36 6.87 -15.53 -5.15
CA ASP A 36 6.70 -16.77 -5.90
C ASP A 36 7.09 -16.62 -7.37
N PHE A 37 6.88 -15.43 -7.93
CA PHE A 37 7.39 -15.07 -9.25
C PHE A 37 8.92 -15.05 -9.26
N LEU A 38 9.54 -14.35 -8.33
CA LEU A 38 11.00 -14.24 -8.24
C LEU A 38 11.69 -15.59 -8.00
N LYS A 39 11.07 -16.50 -7.25
CA LYS A 39 11.57 -17.88 -7.07
C LYS A 39 11.69 -18.66 -8.37
N LYS A 40 10.90 -18.37 -9.39
CA LYS A 40 10.97 -19.03 -10.70
C LYS A 40 12.18 -18.54 -11.52
N HIS A 41 12.80 -17.44 -11.10
CA HIS A 41 13.95 -16.82 -11.74
C HIS A 41 15.18 -16.76 -10.81
N PRO A 42 15.70 -17.89 -10.32
CA PRO A 42 16.73 -17.93 -9.28
C PRO A 42 18.08 -17.33 -9.71
N ASN A 43 18.28 -17.15 -11.00
CA ASN A 43 19.51 -16.56 -11.55
C ASN A 43 19.49 -15.02 -11.54
N ILE A 44 18.35 -14.40 -11.24
CA ILE A 44 18.22 -12.96 -11.17
C ILE A 44 18.47 -12.49 -9.74
N LYS A 45 19.44 -11.62 -9.56
CA LYS A 45 19.75 -11.01 -8.27
C LYS A 45 18.65 -9.99 -7.90
N VAL A 46 18.07 -10.13 -6.71
CA VAL A 46 17.06 -9.20 -6.18
C VAL A 46 17.75 -8.11 -5.37
N VAL A 47 17.47 -6.84 -5.69
CA VAL A 47 18.06 -5.68 -5.03
C VAL A 47 16.95 -4.76 -4.52
N GLU A 48 17.01 -4.42 -3.25
CA GLU A 48 16.09 -3.48 -2.63
C GLU A 48 16.42 -2.05 -3.00
N ALA A 49 15.39 -1.25 -3.28
CA ALA A 49 15.46 0.17 -3.58
C ALA A 49 14.41 0.95 -2.77
N GLU A 50 14.56 2.26 -2.71
CA GLU A 50 13.64 3.11 -1.92
C GLU A 50 12.23 3.19 -2.52
N ASP A 51 12.10 3.01 -3.85
CA ASP A 51 10.82 3.19 -4.56
C ASP A 51 10.68 2.19 -5.72
N THR A 52 9.43 1.88 -6.08
CA THR A 52 9.09 1.01 -7.20
C THR A 52 9.31 1.69 -8.55
N ALA A 53 8.61 2.80 -8.82
CA ALA A 53 8.72 3.57 -10.06
C ALA A 53 10.07 4.28 -10.18
N GLY A 54 10.65 4.72 -9.05
CA GLY A 54 11.99 5.29 -9.01
C GLY A 54 13.07 4.31 -9.44
N SER A 55 12.88 3.00 -9.24
CA SER A 55 13.78 1.97 -9.80
C SER A 55 13.74 1.96 -11.31
N ALA A 56 12.55 2.04 -11.93
CA ALA A 56 12.40 2.13 -13.37
C ALA A 56 13.02 3.43 -13.94
N GLU A 57 12.78 4.56 -13.27
CA GLU A 57 13.41 5.84 -13.62
C GLU A 57 14.94 5.75 -13.57
N MET A 58 15.49 5.19 -12.51
CA MET A 58 16.94 5.05 -12.35
C MET A 58 17.56 4.21 -13.47
N ILE A 59 16.97 3.06 -13.80
CA ILE A 59 17.44 2.17 -14.87
C ILE A 59 17.39 2.90 -16.20
N SER A 60 16.29 3.55 -16.52
CA SER A 60 16.15 4.32 -17.77
C SER A 60 17.16 5.46 -17.85
N ARG A 61 17.21 6.33 -16.83
CA ARG A 61 18.07 7.53 -16.84
C ARG A 61 19.56 7.18 -16.91
N LYS A 62 19.99 6.12 -16.23
CA LYS A 62 21.38 5.66 -16.22
C LYS A 62 21.69 4.66 -17.34
N HIS A 63 20.69 4.27 -18.12
CA HIS A 63 20.77 3.27 -19.17
C HIS A 63 21.43 1.97 -18.70
N LEU A 64 20.94 1.42 -17.57
CA LEU A 64 21.52 0.23 -16.93
C LEU A 64 21.07 -1.04 -17.66
N ARG A 65 21.95 -1.60 -18.49
CA ARG A 65 21.72 -2.84 -19.22
C ARG A 65 21.73 -4.04 -18.26
N GLY A 66 20.85 -5.00 -18.53
CA GLY A 66 20.70 -6.21 -17.71
C GLY A 66 19.98 -5.99 -16.40
N HIS A 67 19.37 -4.82 -16.17
CA HIS A 67 18.59 -4.48 -15.01
C HIS A 67 17.10 -4.41 -15.34
N ALA A 68 16.27 -4.95 -14.44
CA ALA A 68 14.81 -4.83 -14.50
C ALA A 68 14.28 -4.10 -13.26
N ALA A 69 13.11 -3.50 -13.36
CA ALA A 69 12.36 -2.95 -12.26
C ALA A 69 11.01 -3.67 -12.08
N ILE A 70 10.57 -3.83 -10.83
CA ILE A 70 9.20 -4.23 -10.52
C ILE A 70 8.44 -3.00 -10.06
N CYS A 71 7.42 -2.60 -10.84
CA CYS A 71 6.53 -1.49 -10.52
C CYS A 71 5.21 -1.61 -11.31
N HIS A 72 4.33 -0.63 -11.22
CA HIS A 72 3.10 -0.59 -12.01
C HIS A 72 3.41 -0.40 -13.51
N ALA A 73 2.68 -1.10 -14.40
CA ALA A 73 2.89 -1.06 -15.86
C ALA A 73 2.89 0.35 -16.46
N GLY A 74 2.14 1.28 -15.85
CA GLY A 74 2.09 2.69 -16.26
C GLY A 74 3.43 3.43 -16.20
N ALA A 75 4.44 2.91 -15.51
CA ALA A 75 5.79 3.46 -15.50
C ALA A 75 6.54 3.20 -16.82
N ALA A 76 6.20 2.14 -17.54
CA ALA A 76 6.91 1.75 -18.76
C ALA A 76 6.87 2.84 -19.84
N PRO A 77 5.71 3.38 -20.28
CA PRO A 77 5.67 4.46 -21.26
C PRO A 77 6.29 5.76 -20.74
N LEU A 78 6.22 6.01 -19.41
CA LEU A 78 6.78 7.22 -18.81
C LEU A 78 8.31 7.26 -18.89
N TYR A 79 8.94 6.11 -18.70
CA TYR A 79 10.41 5.98 -18.68
C TYR A 79 10.98 5.29 -19.93
N GLY A 80 10.18 5.08 -20.97
CA GLY A 80 10.61 4.44 -22.22
C GLY A 80 11.09 2.99 -22.01
N MET A 81 10.46 2.27 -21.09
CA MET A 81 10.80 0.88 -20.77
C MET A 81 9.84 -0.10 -21.47
N LYS A 82 10.27 -1.35 -21.58
CA LYS A 82 9.49 -2.47 -22.09
C LYS A 82 9.01 -3.33 -20.95
N VAL A 83 7.70 -3.60 -20.87
CA VAL A 83 7.12 -4.55 -19.93
C VAL A 83 7.40 -5.97 -20.43
N LEU A 84 8.00 -6.79 -19.57
CA LEU A 84 8.25 -8.21 -19.84
C LEU A 84 7.07 -9.08 -19.43
N GLU A 85 6.52 -8.83 -18.23
CA GLU A 85 5.36 -9.55 -17.70
C GLU A 85 4.54 -8.67 -16.76
N GLN A 86 3.21 -8.86 -16.74
CA GLN A 86 2.27 -8.13 -15.88
C GLN A 86 1.59 -9.10 -14.92
N GLY A 87 1.06 -8.56 -13.82
CA GLY A 87 0.33 -9.33 -12.85
C GLY A 87 1.21 -10.38 -12.16
N ILE A 88 2.42 -9.99 -11.77
CA ILE A 88 3.41 -10.91 -11.18
C ILE A 88 3.31 -11.01 -9.65
N GLU A 89 2.41 -10.23 -9.02
CA GLU A 89 2.14 -10.31 -7.58
C GLU A 89 1.48 -11.65 -7.20
N ASP A 90 1.85 -12.18 -6.03
CA ASP A 90 1.36 -13.46 -5.52
C ASP A 90 -0.13 -13.39 -5.13
N ASN A 91 -0.56 -12.26 -4.54
CA ASN A 91 -1.94 -12.01 -4.16
C ASN A 91 -2.65 -11.08 -5.14
N LYS A 92 -3.57 -11.61 -5.94
CA LYS A 92 -4.35 -10.86 -6.93
C LYS A 92 -5.42 -9.92 -6.32
N HIS A 93 -5.68 -10.02 -5.03
CA HIS A 93 -6.56 -9.13 -4.27
C HIS A 93 -5.76 -8.11 -3.44
N ASN A 94 -4.70 -7.55 -4.02
CA ASN A 94 -3.85 -6.56 -3.39
C ASN A 94 -4.38 -5.14 -3.67
N TYR A 95 -4.72 -4.41 -2.60
CA TYR A 95 -5.25 -3.04 -2.70
C TYR A 95 -4.50 -2.10 -1.77
N THR A 96 -4.14 -0.94 -2.29
CA THR A 96 -3.66 0.18 -1.47
C THR A 96 -4.80 1.16 -1.21
N ARG A 97 -4.98 1.49 0.07
CA ARG A 97 -5.95 2.50 0.53
C ARG A 97 -5.27 3.85 0.59
N PHE A 98 -5.79 4.81 -0.15
CA PHE A 98 -5.35 6.20 -0.12
C PHE A 98 -6.37 7.05 0.64
N LEU A 99 -5.87 7.92 1.53
CA LEU A 99 -6.66 8.91 2.25
C LEU A 99 -6.35 10.29 1.67
N LEU A 100 -7.38 10.97 1.18
CA LEU A 100 -7.26 12.37 0.80
C LEU A 100 -7.38 13.21 2.07
N MET A 101 -6.33 13.93 2.40
CA MET A 101 -6.28 14.82 3.56
C MET A 101 -6.30 16.27 3.11
N CYS A 102 -7.03 17.11 3.86
CA CYS A 102 -7.04 18.55 3.65
C CYS A 102 -7.20 19.26 4.98
N ASP A 103 -7.02 20.57 4.99
CA ASP A 103 -7.31 21.42 6.15
C ASP A 103 -8.83 21.47 6.44
N PRO A 104 -9.24 21.80 7.69
CA PRO A 104 -10.65 21.83 8.07
C PRO A 104 -11.52 22.76 7.21
N TRP A 105 -10.98 23.91 6.78
CA TRP A 105 -11.71 24.88 5.96
C TRP A 105 -12.03 24.33 4.57
N SER A 106 -11.07 23.66 3.97
CA SER A 106 -11.26 22.97 2.69
C SER A 106 -12.21 21.79 2.85
N ALA A 107 -12.11 21.06 3.96
CA ALA A 107 -13.00 19.93 4.25
C ALA A 107 -14.46 20.37 4.29
N ASP A 108 -14.78 21.46 5.01
CA ASP A 108 -16.15 21.99 5.10
C ASP A 108 -16.70 22.44 3.74
N LYS A 109 -15.85 23.02 2.89
CA LYS A 109 -16.24 23.47 1.56
C LYS A 109 -16.60 22.32 0.61
N TYR A 110 -15.88 21.19 0.70
CA TYR A 110 -16.04 20.04 -0.21
C TYR A 110 -16.84 18.90 0.42
N ARG A 111 -17.27 19.04 1.69
CA ARG A 111 -18.01 18.02 2.42
C ARG A 111 -19.41 17.89 1.86
N ASP A 112 -19.72 16.72 1.32
CA ASP A 112 -21.08 16.34 0.97
C ASP A 112 -21.61 15.36 2.03
N LEU A 113 -22.41 15.89 2.96
CA LEU A 113 -23.00 15.11 4.05
C LEU A 113 -24.00 14.06 3.57
N HIS A 114 -24.62 14.25 2.40
CA HIS A 114 -25.57 13.30 1.84
C HIS A 114 -24.92 12.03 1.30
N HIS A 115 -23.62 12.10 0.94
CA HIS A 115 -22.85 10.97 0.43
C HIS A 115 -21.79 10.47 1.41
N THR A 116 -21.75 11.03 2.65
CA THR A 116 -20.83 10.54 3.68
C THR A 116 -21.34 9.22 4.24
N ASN A 117 -20.55 8.16 4.10
CA ASN A 117 -20.92 6.81 4.51
C ASN A 117 -19.83 6.14 5.37
N LYS A 118 -18.80 6.89 5.80
CA LYS A 118 -17.73 6.41 6.68
C LYS A 118 -17.31 7.50 7.67
N SER A 119 -16.89 7.07 8.84
CA SER A 119 -16.32 7.94 9.87
C SER A 119 -15.12 7.27 10.55
N SER A 120 -14.10 8.06 10.85
CA SER A 120 -13.00 7.65 11.71
C SER A 120 -13.19 8.31 13.07
N ILE A 121 -13.30 7.49 14.11
CA ILE A 121 -13.56 7.92 15.49
C ILE A 121 -12.34 7.58 16.34
N VAL A 122 -11.96 8.51 17.22
CA VAL A 122 -10.88 8.28 18.18
C VAL A 122 -11.44 8.52 19.58
N PHE A 123 -11.22 7.56 20.47
CA PHE A 123 -11.67 7.66 21.86
C PHE A 123 -10.72 6.94 22.81
N SER A 124 -10.72 7.32 24.08
CA SER A 124 -10.08 6.60 25.19
C SER A 124 -11.14 5.98 26.08
N LEU A 125 -10.76 4.92 26.78
CA LEU A 125 -11.63 4.21 27.73
C LEU A 125 -10.91 4.07 29.06
N PRO A 126 -11.65 4.00 30.19
CA PRO A 126 -11.09 3.56 31.46
C PRO A 126 -10.47 2.17 31.32
N HIS A 127 -9.33 1.96 32.01
CA HIS A 127 -8.70 0.66 32.06
C HIS A 127 -9.43 -0.26 33.04
N GLU A 128 -10.61 -0.71 32.63
CA GLU A 128 -11.52 -1.54 33.44
C GLU A 128 -11.99 -2.73 32.59
N GLU A 129 -12.31 -3.82 33.28
CA GLU A 129 -12.83 -5.02 32.63
C GLU A 129 -14.14 -4.71 31.88
N GLY A 130 -14.19 -5.09 30.61
CA GLY A 130 -15.39 -4.93 29.78
C GLY A 130 -15.58 -3.56 29.13
N SER A 131 -14.77 -2.53 29.44
CA SER A 131 -14.93 -1.17 28.87
C SER A 131 -15.01 -1.17 27.34
N LEU A 132 -14.09 -1.86 26.66
CA LEU A 132 -14.11 -1.97 25.20
C LEU A 132 -15.32 -2.77 24.71
N SER A 133 -15.68 -3.84 25.38
CA SER A 133 -16.85 -4.67 25.04
C SER A 133 -18.16 -3.87 25.08
N GLN A 134 -18.32 -2.97 26.05
CA GLN A 134 -19.49 -2.09 26.16
C GLN A 134 -19.59 -1.17 24.94
N VAL A 135 -18.49 -0.55 24.52
CA VAL A 135 -18.46 0.32 23.34
C VAL A 135 -18.76 -0.47 22.05
N LEU A 136 -18.17 -1.66 21.91
CA LEU A 136 -18.45 -2.53 20.76
C LEU A 136 -19.92 -2.97 20.72
N SER A 137 -20.55 -3.18 21.89
CA SER A 137 -21.97 -3.50 22.00
C SER A 137 -22.85 -2.34 21.53
N ILE A 138 -22.45 -1.07 21.76
CA ILE A 138 -23.14 0.10 21.24
C ILE A 138 -23.10 0.11 19.71
N PHE A 139 -21.93 -0.09 19.10
CA PHE A 139 -21.82 -0.18 17.63
C PHE A 139 -22.72 -1.29 17.08
N SER A 140 -22.72 -2.44 17.71
CA SER A 140 -23.57 -3.59 17.33
C SER A 140 -25.06 -3.25 17.44
N PHE A 141 -25.49 -2.60 18.51
CA PHE A 141 -26.90 -2.19 18.73
C PHE A 141 -27.38 -1.26 17.61
N TYR A 142 -26.55 -0.29 17.21
CA TYR A 142 -26.87 0.62 16.10
C TYR A 142 -26.57 0.05 14.72
N LYS A 143 -26.18 -1.25 14.62
CA LYS A 143 -25.84 -1.93 13.35
C LYS A 143 -24.71 -1.22 12.58
N ILE A 144 -23.78 -0.59 13.30
CA ILE A 144 -22.61 0.07 12.72
C ILE A 144 -21.53 -0.99 12.54
N ASN A 145 -21.10 -1.18 11.29
CA ASN A 145 -20.03 -2.11 10.96
C ASN A 145 -18.66 -1.45 11.10
N LEU A 146 -17.74 -2.11 11.80
CA LEU A 146 -16.37 -1.65 11.94
C LEU A 146 -15.52 -2.20 10.79
N THR A 147 -14.78 -1.32 10.13
CA THR A 147 -13.82 -1.70 9.08
C THR A 147 -12.37 -1.65 9.57
N LYS A 148 -12.12 -1.01 10.71
CA LYS A 148 -10.83 -0.97 11.40
C LYS A 148 -11.04 -0.80 12.89
N ILE A 149 -10.20 -1.45 13.68
CA ILE A 149 -9.98 -1.14 15.09
C ILE A 149 -8.49 -1.26 15.40
N GLN A 150 -7.93 -0.24 16.02
CA GLN A 150 -6.53 -0.21 16.40
C GLN A 150 -6.39 0.51 17.75
N SER A 151 -5.61 -0.03 18.67
CA SER A 151 -5.25 0.65 19.90
C SER A 151 -3.80 1.12 19.87
N LEU A 152 -3.55 2.31 20.41
CA LEU A 152 -2.21 2.84 20.66
C LEU A 152 -2.10 3.29 22.12
N PRO A 153 -0.99 3.00 22.81
CA PRO A 153 -0.79 3.47 24.17
C PRO A 153 -0.71 5.00 24.22
N ILE A 154 -1.27 5.61 25.25
CA ILE A 154 -1.17 7.03 25.50
C ILE A 154 0.18 7.30 26.16
N ILE A 155 1.02 8.10 25.51
CA ILE A 155 2.34 8.42 26.01
C ILE A 155 2.23 9.10 27.38
N GLY A 156 2.98 8.58 28.36
CA GLY A 156 2.99 9.11 29.74
C GLY A 156 1.82 8.68 30.61
N ARG A 157 0.97 7.75 30.15
CA ARG A 157 -0.11 7.17 30.94
C ARG A 157 -0.04 5.66 30.91
N GLU A 158 0.25 5.05 32.04
CA GLU A 158 0.34 3.60 32.16
C GLU A 158 -1.05 2.96 31.95
N TRP A 159 -1.08 1.93 31.09
CA TRP A 159 -2.27 1.13 30.82
C TRP A 159 -3.47 1.88 30.20
N GLU A 160 -3.29 3.15 29.80
CA GLU A 160 -4.30 3.88 29.04
C GLU A 160 -4.03 3.79 27.53
N TYR A 161 -5.12 3.61 26.75
CA TYR A 161 -5.05 3.44 25.30
C TYR A 161 -6.01 4.37 24.59
N MET A 162 -5.56 4.84 23.44
CA MET A 162 -6.42 5.49 22.46
C MET A 162 -6.86 4.48 21.43
N PHE A 163 -8.16 4.38 21.18
CA PHE A 163 -8.74 3.49 20.20
C PHE A 163 -9.10 4.29 18.94
N TYR A 164 -8.63 3.81 17.79
CA TYR A 164 -8.92 4.34 16.47
C TYR A 164 -9.85 3.36 15.77
N VAL A 165 -11.03 3.80 15.41
CA VAL A 165 -12.09 2.98 14.84
C VAL A 165 -12.60 3.62 13.55
N ASP A 166 -12.64 2.85 12.46
CA ASP A 166 -13.30 3.26 11.22
C ASP A 166 -14.63 2.51 11.09
N VAL A 167 -15.69 3.24 10.86
CA VAL A 167 -17.08 2.75 10.71
C VAL A 167 -17.66 3.17 9.38
#